data_57ce7908f362b2f8359026aa42fb8abc
#
_entry.id   57ce7908f362b2f8359026aa42fb8abc
#
_cell.length_a   1.000
_cell.length_b   1.000
_cell.length_c   1.000
_cell.angle_alpha   90.00
_cell.angle_beta   90.00
_cell.angle_gamma   90.00
#
_symmetry.space_group_name_H-M   'P 1'
#
loop_
_entity.id
_entity.type
_entity.pdbx_description
1 polymer ?
#
loop_
_entity_poly.entity_id
_entity_poly.type
_entity_poly.pdbx_seq_one_letter_code
_entity_poly.pdbx_strand_id
1 'polypeptide(L)'
;MSRGLSTACAVGAAMMLSVSASYAGAGPFEGLAGVWTGRGTIQLEDGSTEKIRCKATYAVSGDAQGLNQTLLCASDSYKFELKSNVLAQGGVLSGTWSETSRNVGGTLGGRAGNGQFNVDVSAPAFTAKLKLTTNGNRQNVVISSEGQFRGASISLSRS
;
A
#
# COMPACT_ATOMS: atom_id res chain seq x y z
N MET A 1 4.22 -83.62 23.73
CA MET A 1 3.12 -83.10 22.91
C MET A 1 2.65 -81.79 23.55
N SER A 2 3.03 -80.64 22.98
CA SER A 2 2.45 -79.36 23.27
C SER A 2 2.95 -78.38 22.21
N ARG A 3 2.05 -77.97 21.35
CA ARG A 3 2.31 -77.02 20.26
C ARG A 3 2.15 -75.59 20.80
N GLY A 4 3.20 -74.82 20.82
CA GLY A 4 3.18 -73.40 21.10
C GLY A 4 2.85 -72.58 19.87
N LEU A 5 1.77 -71.86 19.91
CA LEU A 5 1.35 -70.94 18.87
C LEU A 5 1.97 -69.57 19.13
N SER A 6 2.89 -69.17 18.27
CA SER A 6 3.49 -67.80 18.33
C SER A 6 2.62 -66.84 17.55
N THR A 7 1.99 -65.90 18.27
CA THR A 7 1.21 -64.82 17.67
C THR A 7 2.14 -63.62 17.41
N ALA A 8 2.41 -63.31 16.15
CA ALA A 8 3.17 -62.13 15.75
C ALA A 8 2.22 -60.94 15.71
N CYS A 9 2.44 -59.95 16.59
CA CYS A 9 1.80 -58.63 16.54
C CYS A 9 2.54 -57.73 15.55
N ALA A 10 1.91 -57.47 14.41
CA ALA A 10 2.39 -56.47 13.50
C ALA A 10 1.94 -55.07 13.98
N VAL A 11 2.89 -54.29 14.43
CA VAL A 11 2.67 -52.85 14.79
C VAL A 11 2.78 -52.04 13.51
N GLY A 12 1.62 -51.62 12.97
CA GLY A 12 1.55 -50.69 11.84
C GLY A 12 1.78 -49.25 12.34
N ALA A 13 2.95 -48.70 12.02
CA ALA A 13 3.24 -47.28 12.27
C ALA A 13 2.51 -46.42 11.18
N ALA A 14 1.42 -45.78 11.57
CA ALA A 14 0.76 -44.78 10.73
C ALA A 14 1.57 -43.47 10.79
N MET A 15 2.34 -43.17 9.73
CA MET A 15 2.96 -41.85 9.52
C MET A 15 1.87 -40.85 9.19
N MET A 16 1.52 -39.99 10.14
CA MET A 16 0.71 -38.81 9.86
C MET A 16 1.58 -37.74 9.19
N LEU A 17 1.39 -37.56 7.90
CA LEU A 17 1.94 -36.42 7.15
C LEU A 17 1.19 -35.16 7.58
N SER A 18 1.82 -34.36 8.44
CA SER A 18 1.33 -33.03 8.79
C SER A 18 1.53 -32.11 7.58
N VAL A 19 0.47 -31.86 6.82
CA VAL A 19 0.47 -30.81 5.79
C VAL A 19 0.44 -29.48 6.51
N SER A 20 1.59 -28.83 6.63
CA SER A 20 1.66 -27.44 7.08
C SER A 20 1.07 -26.58 5.98
N ALA A 21 -0.18 -26.12 6.17
CA ALA A 21 -0.75 -25.08 5.34
C ALA A 21 0.06 -23.80 5.58
N SER A 22 0.92 -23.45 4.61
CA SER A 22 1.55 -22.14 4.58
C SER A 22 0.45 -21.12 4.34
N TYR A 23 0.02 -20.42 5.38
CA TYR A 23 -0.76 -19.19 5.22
C TYR A 23 0.15 -18.19 4.53
N ALA A 24 -0.01 -18.02 3.22
CA ALA A 24 0.50 -16.84 2.55
C ALA A 24 -0.19 -15.66 3.23
N GLY A 25 0.55 -14.90 4.02
CA GLY A 25 0.01 -13.71 4.68
C GLY A 25 -0.60 -12.78 3.64
N ALA A 26 -1.70 -12.14 3.98
CA ALA A 26 -2.29 -11.11 3.13
C ALA A 26 -1.25 -10.04 2.79
N GLY A 27 -1.29 -9.51 1.58
CA GLY A 27 -0.34 -8.51 1.12
C GLY A 27 -0.45 -7.19 1.90
N PRO A 28 0.50 -6.26 1.71
CA PRO A 28 0.57 -5.04 2.49
C PRO A 28 -0.60 -4.07 2.25
N PHE A 29 -1.37 -4.27 1.17
CA PHE A 29 -2.54 -3.46 0.84
C PHE A 29 -3.84 -3.97 1.48
N GLU A 30 -3.77 -5.01 2.28
CA GLU A 30 -4.94 -5.49 3.03
C GLU A 30 -5.56 -4.35 3.84
N GLY A 31 -6.89 -4.25 3.77
CA GLY A 31 -7.64 -3.22 4.48
C GLY A 31 -7.60 -1.83 3.85
N LEU A 32 -6.91 -1.59 2.72
CA LEU A 32 -6.94 -0.29 2.05
C LEU A 32 -8.14 -0.08 1.13
N ALA A 33 -8.72 -1.15 0.57
CA ALA A 33 -9.78 -1.06 -0.42
C ALA A 33 -10.93 -0.13 -0.01
N GLY A 34 -11.42 0.64 -0.97
CA GLY A 34 -12.55 1.53 -0.77
C GLY A 34 -12.23 3.02 -0.95
N VAL A 35 -13.13 3.85 -0.44
CA VAL A 35 -13.06 5.31 -0.57
C VAL A 35 -12.63 5.92 0.77
N TRP A 36 -11.70 6.85 0.70
CA TRP A 36 -11.15 7.57 1.82
C TRP A 36 -11.24 9.06 1.54
N THR A 37 -11.74 9.82 2.49
CA THR A 37 -11.88 11.27 2.34
C THR A 37 -11.23 12.00 3.50
N GLY A 38 -10.75 13.21 3.24
CA GLY A 38 -10.14 13.99 4.28
C GLY A 38 -9.63 15.34 3.86
N ARG A 39 -8.78 15.89 4.71
CA ARG A 39 -8.25 17.24 4.58
C ARG A 39 -6.77 17.26 4.90
N GLY A 40 -6.13 18.29 4.43
CA GLY A 40 -4.71 18.51 4.71
C GLY A 40 -4.27 19.92 4.38
N THR A 41 -2.97 20.05 4.29
CA THR A 41 -2.30 21.27 3.86
C THR A 41 -1.29 20.93 2.77
N ILE A 42 -1.12 21.84 1.85
CA ILE A 42 -0.09 21.83 0.82
C ILE A 42 0.83 23.02 1.04
N GLN A 43 2.13 22.82 0.93
CA GLN A 43 3.14 23.87 0.94
C GLN A 43 3.65 24.12 -0.47
N LEU A 44 3.54 25.35 -0.94
CA LEU A 44 3.97 25.78 -2.27
C LEU A 44 5.41 26.29 -2.26
N GLU A 45 5.98 26.50 -3.45
CA GLU A 45 7.37 26.93 -3.65
C GLU A 45 7.67 28.27 -2.98
N ASP A 46 6.72 29.20 -3.00
CA ASP A 46 6.83 30.54 -2.35
C ASP A 46 6.74 30.49 -0.81
N GLY A 47 6.61 29.29 -0.23
CA GLY A 47 6.45 29.08 1.20
C GLY A 47 5.03 29.24 1.71
N SER A 48 4.08 29.61 0.86
CA SER A 48 2.65 29.69 1.23
C SER A 48 2.09 28.31 1.51
N THR A 49 1.06 28.27 2.35
CA THR A 49 0.36 27.04 2.72
C THR A 49 -1.12 27.18 2.44
N GLU A 50 -1.70 26.21 1.75
CA GLU A 50 -3.11 26.15 1.47
C GLU A 50 -3.76 24.92 2.11
N LYS A 51 -5.02 25.05 2.48
CA LYS A 51 -5.85 23.92 2.90
C LYS A 51 -6.36 23.16 1.69
N ILE A 52 -6.26 21.84 1.72
CA ILE A 52 -6.77 20.97 0.67
C ILE A 52 -7.81 19.98 1.19
N ARG A 53 -8.70 19.57 0.30
CA ARG A 53 -9.62 18.45 0.50
C ARG A 53 -9.24 17.35 -0.47
N CYS A 54 -9.20 16.13 0.03
CA CYS A 54 -8.77 14.97 -0.73
C CYS A 54 -9.78 13.85 -0.68
N LYS A 55 -9.86 13.10 -1.79
CA LYS A 55 -10.56 11.84 -1.91
C LYS A 55 -9.62 10.84 -2.55
N ALA A 56 -9.31 9.77 -1.83
CA ALA A 56 -8.57 8.63 -2.36
C ALA A 56 -9.53 7.46 -2.61
N THR A 57 -9.32 6.75 -3.71
CA THR A 57 -10.01 5.51 -4.01
C THR A 57 -8.97 4.44 -4.26
N TYR A 58 -9.08 3.33 -3.54
CA TYR A 58 -8.18 2.20 -3.64
C TYR A 58 -8.93 0.96 -4.13
N ALA A 59 -8.47 0.40 -5.23
CA ALA A 59 -8.85 -0.94 -5.68
C ALA A 59 -7.67 -1.89 -5.42
N VAL A 60 -7.89 -2.89 -4.60
CA VAL A 60 -6.89 -3.83 -4.12
C VAL A 60 -7.15 -5.21 -4.71
N SER A 61 -6.09 -5.90 -5.17
CA SER A 61 -6.19 -7.28 -5.67
C SER A 61 -6.61 -8.25 -4.56
N GLY A 62 -7.13 -9.42 -4.94
CA GLY A 62 -7.63 -10.42 -3.98
C GLY A 62 -6.56 -10.96 -3.02
N ASP A 63 -5.29 -10.96 -3.43
CA ASP A 63 -4.13 -11.34 -2.62
C ASP A 63 -3.52 -10.15 -1.84
N ALA A 64 -4.11 -8.95 -1.98
CA ALA A 64 -3.63 -7.70 -1.42
C ALA A 64 -2.17 -7.32 -1.78
N GLN A 65 -1.67 -7.82 -2.91
CA GLN A 65 -0.33 -7.52 -3.45
C GLN A 65 -0.37 -6.47 -4.56
N GLY A 66 -1.53 -6.17 -5.10
CA GLY A 66 -1.75 -5.17 -6.14
C GLY A 66 -2.66 -4.05 -5.69
N LEU A 67 -2.35 -2.82 -6.06
CA LEU A 67 -3.11 -1.63 -5.74
C LEU A 67 -3.24 -0.73 -6.96
N ASN A 68 -4.48 -0.36 -7.30
CA ASN A 68 -4.78 0.78 -8.15
C ASN A 68 -5.33 1.90 -7.29
N GLN A 69 -4.72 3.06 -7.37
CA GLN A 69 -5.10 4.23 -6.60
C GLN A 69 -5.50 5.39 -7.51
N THR A 70 -6.53 6.11 -7.12
CA THR A 70 -6.84 7.45 -7.62
C THR A 70 -6.91 8.39 -6.43
N LEU A 71 -6.18 9.50 -6.46
CA LEU A 71 -6.19 10.53 -5.43
C LEU A 71 -6.55 11.87 -6.08
N LEU A 72 -7.65 12.44 -5.67
CA LEU A 72 -8.12 13.76 -6.07
C LEU A 72 -7.97 14.70 -4.90
N CYS A 73 -7.21 15.79 -5.08
CA CYS A 73 -7.11 16.84 -4.08
C CYS A 73 -7.33 18.21 -4.71
N ALA A 74 -7.94 19.11 -3.97
CA ALA A 74 -8.17 20.48 -4.39
C ALA A 74 -8.06 21.47 -3.22
N SER A 75 -7.48 22.63 -3.50
CA SER A 75 -7.53 23.86 -2.70
C SER A 75 -8.23 24.96 -3.52
N ASP A 76 -8.15 26.20 -3.06
CA ASP A 76 -8.72 27.32 -3.79
C ASP A 76 -7.95 27.63 -5.10
N SER A 77 -6.62 27.43 -5.09
CA SER A 77 -5.76 27.73 -6.24
C SER A 77 -5.10 26.50 -6.88
N TYR A 78 -5.16 25.35 -6.24
CA TYR A 78 -4.44 24.17 -6.67
C TYR A 78 -5.33 22.93 -6.76
N LYS A 79 -5.22 22.18 -7.84
CA LYS A 79 -5.92 20.91 -8.02
C LYS A 79 -4.97 19.90 -8.64
N PHE A 80 -5.01 18.67 -8.15
CA PHE A 80 -4.30 17.57 -8.78
C PHE A 80 -5.09 16.27 -8.72
N GLU A 81 -4.85 15.44 -9.71
CA GLU A 81 -5.39 14.08 -9.83
C GLU A 81 -4.24 13.12 -10.07
N LEU A 82 -3.95 12.31 -9.08
CA LEU A 82 -2.94 11.26 -9.16
C LEU A 82 -3.59 9.90 -9.40
N LYS A 83 -3.01 9.14 -10.32
CA LYS A 83 -3.31 7.72 -10.52
C LYS A 83 -2.02 6.94 -10.33
N SER A 84 -2.10 5.82 -9.63
CA SER A 84 -0.97 4.92 -9.49
C SER A 84 -1.39 3.46 -9.58
N ASN A 85 -0.49 2.65 -10.11
CA ASN A 85 -0.57 1.21 -10.15
C ASN A 85 0.66 0.66 -9.45
N VAL A 86 0.46 -0.09 -8.38
CA VAL A 86 1.52 -0.53 -7.48
C VAL A 86 1.43 -2.03 -7.26
N LEU A 87 2.58 -2.69 -7.32
CA LEU A 87 2.75 -4.09 -6.95
C LEU A 87 3.66 -4.20 -5.74
N ALA A 88 3.35 -5.14 -4.87
CA ALA A 88 4.17 -5.49 -3.72
C ALA A 88 4.68 -6.93 -3.85
N GLN A 89 5.96 -7.15 -3.58
CA GLN A 89 6.57 -8.47 -3.51
C GLN A 89 7.49 -8.52 -2.29
N GLY A 90 7.15 -9.32 -1.30
CA GLY A 90 7.91 -9.39 -0.06
C GLY A 90 8.07 -8.04 0.65
N GLY A 91 7.06 -7.19 0.61
CA GLY A 91 7.09 -5.84 1.16
C GLY A 91 7.84 -4.80 0.31
N VAL A 92 8.44 -5.18 -0.81
CA VAL A 92 9.05 -4.27 -1.76
C VAL A 92 7.99 -3.77 -2.73
N LEU A 93 7.87 -2.45 -2.87
CA LEU A 93 6.92 -1.79 -3.76
C LEU A 93 7.58 -1.40 -5.07
N SER A 94 6.85 -1.58 -6.16
CA SER A 94 7.20 -1.07 -7.49
C SER A 94 5.94 -0.67 -8.24
N GLY A 95 6.05 0.30 -9.12
CA GLY A 95 4.90 0.72 -9.91
C GLY A 95 5.10 1.98 -10.70
N THR A 96 3.98 2.50 -11.20
CA THR A 96 3.91 3.72 -11.99
C THR A 96 2.89 4.68 -11.39
N TRP A 97 3.08 5.95 -11.67
CA TRP A 97 2.15 7.00 -11.30
C TRP A 97 2.02 8.03 -12.42
N SER A 98 0.91 8.72 -12.43
CA SER A 98 0.65 9.85 -13.33
C SER A 98 -0.19 10.92 -12.63
N GLU A 99 0.09 12.17 -12.96
CA GLU A 99 -0.73 13.33 -12.62
C GLU A 99 -1.42 13.83 -13.89
N THR A 100 -2.75 13.68 -13.95
CA THR A 100 -3.49 13.84 -15.20
C THR A 100 -3.69 15.32 -15.59
N SER A 101 -3.73 16.25 -14.63
CA SER A 101 -3.92 17.68 -14.89
C SER A 101 -2.72 18.33 -15.60
N ARG A 102 -1.52 17.81 -15.35
CA ARG A 102 -0.25 18.33 -15.90
C ARG A 102 0.42 17.41 -16.90
N ASN A 103 -0.19 16.23 -17.11
CA ASN A 103 0.37 15.19 -17.99
C ASN A 103 1.82 14.80 -17.59
N VAL A 104 2.06 14.64 -16.31
CA VAL A 104 3.33 14.21 -15.74
C VAL A 104 3.17 12.82 -15.19
N GLY A 105 4.18 11.99 -15.33
CA GLY A 105 4.17 10.65 -14.77
C GLY A 105 5.57 10.06 -14.67
N GLY A 106 5.66 8.95 -14.00
CA GLY A 106 6.92 8.28 -13.75
C GLY A 106 6.77 6.97 -13.03
N THR A 107 7.83 6.58 -12.35
CA THR A 107 7.91 5.36 -11.57
C THR A 107 7.83 5.65 -10.07
N LEU A 108 7.46 4.64 -9.33
CA LEU A 108 7.56 4.64 -7.88
C LEU A 108 8.16 3.32 -7.39
N GLY A 109 8.81 3.41 -6.25
CA GLY A 109 9.37 2.27 -5.55
C GLY A 109 9.39 2.51 -4.06
N GLY A 110 9.61 1.47 -3.27
CA GLY A 110 9.65 1.65 -1.83
C GLY A 110 9.44 0.38 -1.04
N ARG A 111 8.97 0.55 0.18
CA ARG A 111 8.69 -0.55 1.09
C ARG A 111 7.39 -0.34 1.83
N ALA A 112 6.71 -1.46 2.10
CA ALA A 112 5.49 -1.49 2.89
C ALA A 112 5.54 -2.62 3.93
N GLY A 113 4.91 -2.37 5.07
CA GLY A 113 4.71 -3.34 6.13
C GLY A 113 4.05 -2.72 7.35
N ASN A 114 3.24 -3.50 8.05
CA ASN A 114 2.57 -3.08 9.30
C ASN A 114 1.77 -1.75 9.15
N GLY A 115 1.07 -1.57 8.03
CA GLY A 115 0.31 -0.35 7.75
C GLY A 115 1.15 0.89 7.43
N GLN A 116 2.46 0.74 7.25
CA GLN A 116 3.37 1.81 6.87
C GLN A 116 3.87 1.61 5.45
N PHE A 117 3.90 2.69 4.68
CA PHE A 117 4.36 2.73 3.31
C PHE A 117 5.35 3.88 3.16
N ASN A 118 6.56 3.58 2.73
CA ASN A 118 7.57 4.57 2.41
C ASN A 118 7.87 4.44 0.92
N VAL A 119 7.55 5.47 0.16
CA VAL A 119 7.58 5.45 -1.30
C VAL A 119 8.42 6.60 -1.83
N ASP A 120 9.33 6.27 -2.72
CA ASP A 120 10.06 7.23 -3.53
C ASP A 120 9.39 7.31 -4.91
N VAL A 121 9.05 8.52 -5.33
CA VAL A 121 8.39 8.83 -6.61
C VAL A 121 9.37 9.55 -7.50
N SER A 122 9.43 9.16 -8.75
CA SER A 122 10.40 9.69 -9.70
C SER A 122 9.77 9.98 -11.05
N ALA A 123 10.12 11.13 -11.63
CA ALA A 123 9.86 11.54 -13.00
C ALA A 123 11.04 12.36 -13.51
N PRO A 124 11.19 12.63 -14.83
CA PRO A 124 12.36 13.30 -15.38
C PRO A 124 12.75 14.63 -14.74
N ALA A 125 11.78 15.40 -14.24
CA ALA A 125 12.00 16.71 -13.61
C ALA A 125 11.44 16.81 -12.18
N PHE A 126 11.13 15.67 -11.55
CA PHE A 126 10.46 15.67 -10.28
C PHE A 126 10.81 14.43 -9.46
N THR A 127 11.13 14.63 -8.20
CA THR A 127 11.26 13.56 -7.20
C THR A 127 10.49 13.92 -5.94
N ALA A 128 9.89 12.93 -5.30
CA ALA A 128 9.21 13.11 -4.03
C ALA A 128 9.35 11.86 -3.15
N LYS A 129 9.28 12.10 -1.85
CA LYS A 129 9.15 11.03 -0.85
C LYS A 129 7.77 11.10 -0.23
N LEU A 130 7.12 9.96 -0.15
CA LEU A 130 5.80 9.80 0.42
C LEU A 130 5.86 8.80 1.57
N LYS A 131 5.35 9.22 2.70
CA LYS A 131 5.13 8.35 3.86
C LYS A 131 3.64 8.28 4.14
N LEU A 132 3.08 7.08 4.07
CA LEU A 132 1.69 6.82 4.38
C LEU A 132 1.62 5.84 5.55
N THR A 133 0.80 6.17 6.54
CA THR A 133 0.53 5.30 7.68
C THR A 133 -0.97 5.06 7.78
N THR A 134 -1.38 3.80 7.82
CA THR A 134 -2.77 3.40 7.97
C THR A 134 -2.94 2.69 9.31
N ASN A 135 -3.96 3.07 10.05
CA ASN A 135 -4.37 2.43 11.28
C ASN A 135 -5.91 2.35 11.30
N GLY A 136 -6.44 1.14 11.10
CA GLY A 136 -7.88 0.91 10.96
C GLY A 136 -8.49 1.77 9.84
N ASN A 137 -9.41 2.66 10.20
CA ASN A 137 -10.12 3.54 9.29
C ASN A 137 -9.48 4.94 9.16
N ARG A 138 -8.25 5.12 9.62
CA ARG A 138 -7.52 6.38 9.54
C ARG A 138 -6.22 6.21 8.78
N GLN A 139 -5.88 7.23 8.01
CA GLN A 139 -4.69 7.27 7.19
C GLN A 139 -4.06 8.65 7.25
N ASN A 140 -2.75 8.69 7.42
CA ASN A 140 -1.96 9.91 7.36
C ASN A 140 -0.94 9.80 6.23
N VAL A 141 -0.89 10.82 5.40
CA VAL A 141 0.02 10.91 4.26
C VAL A 141 0.86 12.16 4.41
N VAL A 142 2.17 12.00 4.35
CA VAL A 142 3.14 13.09 4.32
C VAL A 142 3.94 12.96 3.03
N ILE A 143 3.96 14.02 2.25
CA ILE A 143 4.72 14.11 1.01
C ILE A 143 5.74 15.23 1.15
N SER A 144 6.97 14.99 0.74
CA SER A 144 8.01 16.00 0.60
C SER A 144 8.62 15.94 -0.78
N SER A 145 8.83 17.10 -1.39
CA SER A 145 9.40 17.18 -2.74
C SER A 145 10.24 18.44 -2.90
N GLU A 146 11.02 18.47 -3.98
CA GLU A 146 11.77 19.63 -4.42
C GLU A 146 11.12 20.17 -5.70
N GLY A 147 10.77 21.47 -5.75
CA GLY A 147 10.12 22.09 -6.91
C GLY A 147 8.97 23.00 -6.53
N GLN A 148 8.05 23.23 -7.46
CA GLN A 148 6.86 24.09 -7.28
C GLN A 148 5.92 23.64 -6.15
N PHE A 149 5.98 22.39 -5.84
CA PHE A 149 5.27 21.76 -4.73
C PHE A 149 6.32 21.28 -3.73
N ARG A 150 6.32 21.82 -2.52
CA ARG A 150 7.30 21.48 -1.47
C ARG A 150 6.87 20.28 -0.64
N GLY A 151 5.57 20.13 -0.44
CA GLY A 151 5.05 19.02 0.32
C GLY A 151 3.59 19.13 0.66
N ALA A 152 3.05 18.06 1.23
CA ALA A 152 1.69 18.01 1.76
C ALA A 152 1.61 17.14 3.01
N SER A 153 0.65 17.48 3.85
CA SER A 153 0.25 16.63 4.97
C SER A 153 -1.26 16.44 4.91
N ILE A 154 -1.71 15.19 4.82
CA ILE A 154 -3.12 14.85 4.57
C ILE A 154 -3.55 13.81 5.59
N SER A 155 -4.71 14.02 6.20
CA SER A 155 -5.37 13.02 7.03
C SER A 155 -6.67 12.57 6.36
N LEU A 156 -6.81 11.28 6.17
CA LEU A 156 -7.96 10.65 5.53
C LEU A 156 -8.67 9.71 6.51
N SER A 157 -9.95 9.57 6.33
CA SER A 157 -10.76 8.55 7.00
C SER A 157 -11.53 7.76 5.95
N ARG A 158 -11.74 6.49 6.20
CA ARG A 158 -12.58 5.65 5.34
C ARG A 158 -14.01 6.16 5.38
N SER A 159 -14.62 6.29 4.20
CA SER A 159 -16.02 6.70 4.02
C SER A 159 -16.93 5.49 4.03
#